data_7a68ca104e8046bfcda624b743b6cdc5
#
_entry.id   7a68ca104e8046bfcda624b743b6cdc5
#
_cell.length_a   1.000
_cell.length_b   1.000
_cell.length_c   1.000
_cell.angle_alpha   90.00
_cell.angle_beta   90.00
_cell.angle_gamma   90.00
#
_symmetry.space_group_name_H-M   'P 1'
#
loop_
_entity.id
_entity.type
_entity.pdbx_description
1 polymer ?
#
loop_
_entity_poly.entity_id
_entity_poly.type
_entity_poly.pdbx_seq_one_letter_code
_entity_poly.pdbx_strand_id
1 'polypeptide(L)'
;VTVTPPKQFPISVVAPLRWLGIWVLALPLLLAGCVSTKSTYNRDQVSQRLKARSGYELGAARTASAPAPALPNLQDGLSEDETVTLALTRNPAFQADLSTLALAQADLQDAGLLANPVLSGVTAFGTSPVSLALSFASDLLWQRPGRVGAAQLETQRVAESLVSRGLLVSRDAQVSYTDITLAEERLRIAREGIVMRAEVARIVRARYRVGEASELETVAPSADSLRAVDDFYRARRDAQVARLRLLATLGLDSVNADSLRFTAAPASATTVPPLRTLLDSAYAARPDLWAARTGIEGIGKRLKWERSRVFSFVLSLNARLNDPKPVSLAPGAAIGLPIFNRNQGRISRVKAELEQASWQYLALRQTVNLDVREAYAQFEQATQSVALWENSYLPTLTDALRRSTNAFINGDFPYVQVAETTRQLLDAQQRAADARADQRRAVARLRYAVGGRF
;
A
#
# COMPACT_ATOMS: atom_id res chain seq x y z
N VAL A 1 -82.32 -66.46 -4.83
CA VAL A 1 -81.51 -65.46 -5.54
C VAL A 1 -80.48 -64.91 -4.57
N THR A 2 -79.25 -65.48 -4.63
CA THR A 2 -78.16 -65.06 -3.78
C THR A 2 -77.34 -63.99 -4.48
N VAL A 3 -77.30 -62.78 -3.88
CA VAL A 3 -76.55 -61.64 -4.33
C VAL A 3 -75.11 -61.70 -3.68
N THR A 4 -74.09 -61.84 -4.49
CA THR A 4 -72.66 -61.77 -4.07
C THR A 4 -72.25 -60.31 -4.00
N PRO A 5 -71.47 -59.87 -2.97
CA PRO A 5 -70.93 -58.51 -2.88
C PRO A 5 -69.68 -58.31 -3.78
N PRO A 6 -69.38 -57.10 -4.25
CA PRO A 6 -68.26 -56.82 -5.16
C PRO A 6 -66.95 -56.86 -4.42
N LYS A 7 -65.91 -57.39 -5.10
CA LYS A 7 -64.48 -57.39 -4.66
C LYS A 7 -63.94 -55.96 -4.58
N GLN A 8 -63.52 -55.57 -3.46
CA GLN A 8 -62.67 -54.37 -3.26
C GLN A 8 -61.21 -54.65 -3.72
N PHE A 9 -60.72 -53.87 -4.69
CA PHE A 9 -59.30 -53.86 -5.08
C PHE A 9 -58.56 -52.89 -4.14
N PRO A 10 -57.40 -53.29 -3.50
CA PRO A 10 -56.59 -52.35 -2.74
C PRO A 10 -55.76 -51.50 -3.70
N ILE A 11 -56.12 -50.23 -3.84
CA ILE A 11 -55.24 -49.26 -4.53
C ILE A 11 -54.07 -48.94 -3.57
N SER A 12 -52.90 -49.59 -3.82
CA SER A 12 -51.67 -49.25 -3.11
C SER A 12 -51.07 -47.95 -3.69
N VAL A 13 -51.42 -46.82 -3.12
CA VAL A 13 -50.90 -45.47 -3.50
C VAL A 13 -49.61 -45.17 -2.79
N VAL A 14 -48.83 -46.14 -2.31
CA VAL A 14 -47.63 -45.90 -1.47
C VAL A 14 -46.31 -45.89 -2.25
N ALA A 15 -46.29 -46.25 -3.52
CA ALA A 15 -45.05 -46.36 -4.31
C ALA A 15 -44.41 -45.07 -4.84
N PRO A 16 -45.14 -43.96 -5.14
CA PRO A 16 -44.46 -42.76 -5.69
C PRO A 16 -43.86 -41.83 -4.64
N LEU A 17 -44.27 -41.89 -3.36
CA LEU A 17 -43.77 -40.95 -2.34
C LEU A 17 -42.31 -41.23 -1.89
N ARG A 18 -41.83 -42.47 -2.02
CA ARG A 18 -40.43 -42.84 -1.63
C ARG A 18 -39.37 -42.23 -2.56
N TRP A 19 -39.69 -42.00 -3.82
CA TRP A 19 -38.81 -41.39 -4.80
C TRP A 19 -38.79 -39.87 -4.74
N LEU A 20 -39.89 -39.21 -4.40
CA LEU A 20 -39.95 -37.77 -4.22
C LEU A 20 -39.02 -37.25 -3.08
N GLY A 21 -38.92 -38.00 -1.98
CA GLY A 21 -38.06 -37.65 -0.85
C GLY A 21 -36.56 -37.64 -1.19
N ILE A 22 -36.13 -38.53 -2.09
CA ILE A 22 -34.74 -38.62 -2.54
C ILE A 22 -34.39 -37.44 -3.49
N TRP A 23 -35.33 -37.06 -4.35
CA TRP A 23 -35.14 -35.92 -5.27
C TRP A 23 -35.17 -34.57 -4.57
N VAL A 24 -35.94 -34.38 -3.52
CA VAL A 24 -35.96 -33.16 -2.69
C VAL A 24 -34.65 -32.97 -1.90
N LEU A 25 -33.96 -34.06 -1.53
CA LEU A 25 -32.66 -34.00 -0.88
C LEU A 25 -31.50 -33.90 -1.87
N ALA A 26 -31.61 -34.47 -3.07
CA ALA A 26 -30.54 -34.48 -4.09
C ALA A 26 -30.47 -33.18 -4.90
N LEU A 27 -31.59 -32.51 -5.17
CA LEU A 27 -31.67 -31.29 -5.97
C LEU A 27 -30.87 -30.11 -5.39
N PRO A 28 -30.85 -29.82 -4.07
CA PRO A 28 -30.03 -28.76 -3.50
C PRO A 28 -28.53 -29.08 -3.50
N LEU A 29 -28.14 -30.35 -3.43
CA LEU A 29 -26.73 -30.80 -3.52
C LEU A 29 -26.14 -30.58 -4.91
N LEU A 30 -26.94 -30.73 -5.96
CA LEU A 30 -26.51 -30.48 -7.35
C LEU A 30 -26.37 -28.99 -7.69
N LEU A 31 -27.16 -28.12 -7.06
CA LEU A 31 -27.10 -26.66 -7.26
C LEU A 31 -25.98 -25.99 -6.46
N ALA A 32 -25.46 -26.62 -5.40
CA ALA A 32 -24.40 -26.08 -4.55
C ALA A 32 -23.00 -26.08 -5.20
N GLY A 33 -22.80 -26.82 -6.30
CA GLY A 33 -21.48 -27.05 -6.89
C GLY A 33 -20.89 -25.94 -7.76
N CYS A 34 -21.67 -24.92 -8.16
CA CYS A 34 -21.24 -24.04 -9.27
C CYS A 34 -20.68 -22.67 -8.87
N VAL A 35 -20.55 -22.33 -7.59
CA VAL A 35 -19.97 -21.04 -7.19
C VAL A 35 -18.54 -21.23 -6.71
N SER A 36 -17.59 -20.80 -7.54
CA SER A 36 -16.16 -20.86 -7.19
C SER A 36 -15.84 -19.89 -6.06
N THR A 37 -15.19 -20.40 -5.00
CA THR A 37 -14.65 -19.63 -3.89
C THR A 37 -13.15 -19.37 -4.02
N LYS A 38 -12.54 -19.81 -5.13
CA LYS A 38 -11.14 -19.49 -5.42
C LYS A 38 -11.05 -18.03 -5.84
N SER A 39 -10.27 -17.25 -5.09
CA SER A 39 -9.94 -15.88 -5.50
C SER A 39 -9.05 -15.93 -6.74
N THR A 40 -9.40 -15.11 -7.73
CA THR A 40 -8.49 -14.81 -8.86
C THR A 40 -7.38 -13.86 -8.43
N TYR A 41 -7.56 -13.15 -7.30
CA TYR A 41 -6.61 -12.19 -6.77
C TYR A 41 -5.72 -12.85 -5.71
N ASN A 42 -4.46 -13.06 -6.07
CA ASN A 42 -3.41 -13.60 -5.21
C ASN A 42 -2.21 -12.64 -5.15
N ARG A 43 -1.22 -12.98 -4.33
CA ARG A 43 0.01 -12.18 -4.19
C ARG A 43 0.73 -11.99 -5.53
N ASP A 44 0.76 -12.99 -6.39
CA ASP A 44 1.46 -12.92 -7.68
C ASP A 44 0.79 -11.91 -8.62
N GLN A 45 -0.54 -11.84 -8.59
CA GLN A 45 -1.27 -10.83 -9.37
C GLN A 45 -1.05 -9.42 -8.84
N VAL A 46 -1.01 -9.23 -7.52
CA VAL A 46 -0.63 -7.93 -6.92
C VAL A 46 0.79 -7.56 -7.35
N SER A 47 1.73 -8.54 -7.32
CA SER A 47 3.11 -8.35 -7.77
C SER A 47 3.19 -7.97 -9.25
N GLN A 48 2.49 -8.69 -10.12
CA GLN A 48 2.45 -8.39 -11.56
C GLN A 48 1.87 -7.00 -11.85
N ARG A 49 0.78 -6.61 -11.18
CA ARG A 49 0.18 -5.29 -11.31
C ARG A 49 1.09 -4.19 -10.81
N LEU A 50 1.76 -4.41 -9.68
CA LEU A 50 2.75 -3.47 -9.17
C LEU A 50 3.93 -3.35 -10.14
N LYS A 51 4.45 -4.47 -10.66
CA LYS A 51 5.52 -4.48 -11.65
C LYS A 51 5.15 -3.73 -12.92
N ALA A 52 3.98 -3.96 -13.47
CA ALA A 52 3.49 -3.25 -14.65
C ALA A 52 3.47 -1.72 -14.47
N ARG A 53 3.25 -1.24 -13.24
CA ARG A 53 3.13 0.20 -12.92
C ARG A 53 4.45 0.82 -12.45
N SER A 54 5.18 0.13 -11.59
CA SER A 54 6.41 0.65 -10.97
C SER A 54 7.70 0.09 -11.58
N GLY A 55 7.61 -1.10 -12.20
CA GLY A 55 8.76 -1.89 -12.64
C GLY A 55 9.35 -2.78 -11.56
N TYR A 56 8.85 -2.75 -10.32
CA TYR A 56 9.35 -3.53 -9.19
C TYR A 56 8.41 -4.66 -8.81
N GLU A 57 8.95 -5.77 -8.31
CA GLU A 57 8.22 -6.97 -7.88
C GLU A 57 8.19 -7.10 -6.35
N LEU A 58 7.17 -7.80 -5.83
CA LEU A 58 7.02 -8.03 -4.38
C LEU A 58 7.95 -9.12 -3.83
N GLY A 59 8.67 -9.83 -4.66
CA GLY A 59 9.43 -11.01 -4.22
C GLY A 59 8.53 -12.15 -3.70
N ALA A 60 9.16 -13.24 -3.23
CA ALA A 60 8.46 -14.42 -2.73
C ALA A 60 7.63 -14.12 -1.46
N ALA A 61 6.54 -14.89 -1.26
CA ALA A 61 5.76 -14.83 -0.03
C ALA A 61 6.62 -15.21 1.16
N ARG A 62 6.41 -14.53 2.29
CA ARG A 62 7.20 -14.68 3.50
C ARG A 62 6.31 -14.81 4.73
N THR A 63 6.68 -15.66 5.67
CA THR A 63 6.13 -15.66 7.03
C THR A 63 7.01 -14.82 7.95
N ALA A 64 6.48 -14.30 9.03
CA ALA A 64 7.24 -13.52 10.00
C ALA A 64 8.42 -14.29 10.62
N SER A 65 8.30 -15.62 10.71
CA SER A 65 9.33 -16.54 11.21
C SER A 65 10.37 -16.95 10.16
N ALA A 66 10.14 -16.67 8.87
CA ALA A 66 11.09 -17.03 7.82
C ALA A 66 12.32 -16.10 7.86
N PRO A 67 13.53 -16.62 7.57
CA PRO A 67 14.72 -15.78 7.48
C PRO A 67 14.53 -14.69 6.44
N ALA A 68 15.10 -13.52 6.71
CA ALA A 68 15.02 -12.41 5.78
C ALA A 68 15.74 -12.76 4.47
N PRO A 69 15.26 -12.31 3.28
CA PRO A 69 15.98 -12.49 2.02
C PRO A 69 17.43 -12.02 2.16
N ALA A 70 18.36 -12.65 1.45
CA ALA A 70 19.75 -12.22 1.45
C ALA A 70 19.83 -10.73 1.05
N LEU A 71 20.74 -10.00 1.68
CA LEU A 71 21.05 -8.63 1.27
C LEU A 71 21.80 -8.68 -0.07
N PRO A 72 21.57 -7.71 -0.98
CA PRO A 72 22.44 -7.54 -2.13
C PRO A 72 23.88 -7.26 -1.66
N ASN A 73 24.82 -7.36 -2.58
CA ASN A 73 26.21 -7.03 -2.24
C ASN A 73 26.32 -5.53 -1.90
N LEU A 74 26.45 -5.21 -0.62
CA LEU A 74 26.53 -3.82 -0.15
C LEU A 74 27.89 -3.17 -0.41
N GLN A 75 28.88 -3.93 -0.92
CA GLN A 75 30.22 -3.41 -1.18
C GLN A 75 30.27 -2.48 -2.40
N ASP A 76 29.41 -2.74 -3.38
CA ASP A 76 29.34 -1.93 -4.61
C ASP A 76 28.50 -0.64 -4.42
N GLY A 77 27.90 -0.49 -3.24
CA GLY A 77 26.98 0.58 -2.92
C GLY A 77 25.52 0.25 -3.28
N LEU A 78 24.60 0.74 -2.47
CA LEU A 78 23.16 0.56 -2.67
C LEU A 78 22.67 1.54 -3.74
N SER A 79 21.99 1.03 -4.76
CA SER A 79 21.32 1.82 -5.79
C SER A 79 19.88 2.19 -5.40
N GLU A 80 19.26 3.14 -6.09
CA GLU A 80 17.87 3.52 -5.89
C GLU A 80 16.92 2.33 -6.15
N ASP A 81 17.14 1.56 -7.23
CA ASP A 81 16.31 0.41 -7.59
C ASP A 81 16.41 -0.74 -6.56
N GLU A 82 17.62 -1.01 -6.04
CA GLU A 82 17.81 -1.98 -4.96
C GLU A 82 17.13 -1.51 -3.67
N THR A 83 17.19 -0.20 -3.36
CA THR A 83 16.52 0.40 -2.21
C THR A 83 15.01 0.17 -2.28
N VAL A 84 14.38 0.43 -3.43
CA VAL A 84 12.94 0.17 -3.62
C VAL A 84 12.62 -1.31 -3.50
N THR A 85 13.44 -2.18 -4.10
CA THR A 85 13.26 -3.64 -4.04
C THR A 85 13.34 -4.15 -2.60
N LEU A 86 14.32 -3.65 -1.81
CA LEU A 86 14.45 -3.99 -0.40
C LEU A 86 13.26 -3.49 0.42
N ALA A 87 12.79 -2.27 0.19
CA ALA A 87 11.62 -1.74 0.87
C ALA A 87 10.38 -2.59 0.63
N LEU A 88 10.13 -3.00 -0.62
CA LEU A 88 8.98 -3.84 -0.98
C LEU A 88 9.07 -5.27 -0.42
N THR A 89 10.30 -5.81 -0.26
CA THR A 89 10.48 -7.20 0.18
C THR A 89 10.70 -7.35 1.68
N ARG A 90 11.25 -6.34 2.35
CA ARG A 90 11.67 -6.43 3.75
C ARG A 90 10.91 -5.54 4.72
N ASN A 91 10.30 -4.43 4.28
CA ASN A 91 9.60 -3.52 5.18
C ASN A 91 8.49 -4.25 5.95
N PRO A 92 8.56 -4.35 7.31
CA PRO A 92 7.61 -5.15 8.08
C PRO A 92 6.18 -4.62 8.00
N ALA A 93 6.00 -3.29 7.94
CA ALA A 93 4.67 -2.68 7.85
C ALA A 93 4.01 -3.06 6.51
N PHE A 94 4.76 -3.04 5.41
CA PHE A 94 4.22 -3.45 4.12
C PHE A 94 3.94 -4.96 4.05
N GLN A 95 4.75 -5.81 4.69
CA GLN A 95 4.46 -7.25 4.79
C GLN A 95 3.19 -7.52 5.62
N ALA A 96 2.96 -6.74 6.67
CA ALA A 96 1.70 -6.79 7.43
C ALA A 96 0.50 -6.36 6.57
N ASP A 97 0.65 -5.28 5.77
CA ASP A 97 -0.39 -4.88 4.81
C ASP A 97 -0.70 -6.00 3.80
N LEU A 98 0.32 -6.68 3.26
CA LEU A 98 0.14 -7.81 2.32
C LEU A 98 -0.62 -8.98 2.94
N SER A 99 -0.55 -9.18 4.26
CA SER A 99 -1.31 -10.22 4.96
C SER A 99 -2.82 -9.98 4.94
N THR A 100 -3.27 -8.74 4.73
CA THR A 100 -4.71 -8.42 4.61
C THR A 100 -5.36 -9.10 3.39
N LEU A 101 -4.57 -9.43 2.35
CA LEU A 101 -5.07 -10.19 1.21
C LEU A 101 -5.46 -11.62 1.62
N ALA A 102 -4.66 -12.26 2.47
CA ALA A 102 -4.96 -13.61 2.98
C ALA A 102 -6.23 -13.58 3.86
N LEU A 103 -6.43 -12.53 4.66
CA LEU A 103 -7.66 -12.34 5.43
C LEU A 103 -8.87 -12.22 4.50
N ALA A 104 -8.82 -11.38 3.47
CA ALA A 104 -9.89 -11.23 2.51
C ALA A 104 -10.17 -12.53 1.71
N GLN A 105 -9.14 -13.34 1.46
CA GLN A 105 -9.30 -14.66 0.83
C GLN A 105 -9.98 -15.66 1.77
N ALA A 106 -9.64 -15.63 3.07
CA ALA A 106 -10.31 -16.45 4.07
C ALA A 106 -11.79 -16.07 4.22
N ASP A 107 -12.10 -14.77 4.25
CA ASP A 107 -13.47 -14.26 4.25
C ASP A 107 -14.26 -14.71 3.00
N LEU A 108 -13.60 -14.77 1.84
CA LEU A 108 -14.19 -15.30 0.60
C LEU A 108 -14.47 -16.80 0.71
N GLN A 109 -13.56 -17.58 1.31
CA GLN A 109 -13.79 -18.99 1.56
C GLN A 109 -14.97 -19.18 2.51
N ASP A 110 -15.01 -18.45 3.63
CA ASP A 110 -16.12 -18.49 4.58
C ASP A 110 -17.45 -18.07 3.93
N ALA A 111 -17.45 -17.04 3.10
CA ALA A 111 -18.61 -16.63 2.32
C ALA A 111 -19.15 -17.74 1.42
N GLY A 112 -18.33 -18.68 1.01
CA GLY A 112 -18.69 -19.84 0.19
C GLY A 112 -19.19 -21.05 0.97
N LEU A 113 -18.95 -21.11 2.27
CA LEU A 113 -19.37 -22.25 3.09
C LEU A 113 -20.91 -22.27 3.28
N LEU A 114 -21.44 -23.47 3.31
CA LEU A 114 -22.82 -23.70 3.75
C LEU A 114 -22.82 -23.92 5.26
N ALA A 115 -23.89 -23.52 5.93
CA ALA A 115 -24.06 -23.85 7.34
C ALA A 115 -24.17 -25.36 7.53
N ASN A 116 -23.58 -25.88 8.59
CA ASN A 116 -23.67 -27.30 8.93
C ASN A 116 -25.12 -27.66 9.25
N PRO A 117 -25.57 -28.87 8.89
CA PRO A 117 -26.84 -29.41 9.35
C PRO A 117 -26.85 -29.47 10.89
N VAL A 118 -28.01 -29.16 11.46
CA VAL A 118 -28.21 -29.25 12.92
C VAL A 118 -29.00 -30.50 13.23
N LEU A 119 -28.41 -31.41 14.02
CA LEU A 119 -29.10 -32.56 14.59
C LEU A 119 -29.63 -32.18 15.97
N SER A 120 -30.94 -32.26 16.14
CA SER A 120 -31.59 -32.04 17.43
C SER A 120 -32.35 -33.29 17.85
N GLY A 121 -32.31 -33.58 19.16
CA GLY A 121 -33.03 -34.70 19.76
C GLY A 121 -33.87 -34.25 20.93
N VAL A 122 -35.10 -34.74 20.99
CA VAL A 122 -36.00 -34.53 22.13
C VAL A 122 -36.35 -35.91 22.72
N THR A 123 -35.97 -36.08 23.99
CA THR A 123 -36.37 -37.24 24.79
C THR A 123 -37.38 -36.79 25.85
N ALA A 124 -38.52 -37.44 25.92
CA ALA A 124 -39.49 -37.15 26.97
C ALA A 124 -39.28 -38.13 28.15
N PHE A 125 -39.47 -37.64 29.36
CA PHE A 125 -39.51 -38.51 30.53
C PHE A 125 -40.88 -39.29 30.54
N GLY A 126 -40.79 -40.61 30.40
CA GLY A 126 -41.96 -41.49 30.37
C GLY A 126 -42.10 -42.30 29.09
N THR A 127 -43.32 -42.68 28.73
CA THR A 127 -43.64 -43.52 27.55
C THR A 127 -43.67 -42.79 26.20
N SER A 128 -43.16 -41.54 26.14
CA SER A 128 -43.17 -40.76 24.93
C SER A 128 -42.08 -41.17 23.96
N PRO A 129 -42.32 -41.13 22.64
CA PRO A 129 -41.33 -41.50 21.64
C PRO A 129 -40.13 -40.53 21.61
N VAL A 130 -38.94 -41.07 21.40
CA VAL A 130 -37.73 -40.26 21.12
C VAL A 130 -37.88 -39.65 19.72
N SER A 131 -37.75 -38.35 19.59
CA SER A 131 -37.76 -37.65 18.30
C SER A 131 -36.38 -37.09 17.99
N LEU A 132 -35.88 -37.37 16.79
CA LEU A 132 -34.69 -36.80 16.22
C LEU A 132 -35.05 -35.91 15.01
N ALA A 133 -34.44 -34.76 14.89
CA ALA A 133 -34.61 -33.91 13.72
C ALA A 133 -33.26 -33.47 13.17
N LEU A 134 -33.05 -33.71 11.89
CA LEU A 134 -31.92 -33.18 11.11
C LEU A 134 -32.46 -31.97 10.30
N SER A 135 -31.94 -30.78 10.59
CA SER A 135 -32.39 -29.54 9.94
C SER A 135 -31.27 -28.91 9.13
N PHE A 136 -31.61 -28.32 8.00
CA PHE A 136 -30.72 -27.64 7.07
C PHE A 136 -31.32 -26.28 6.68
N ALA A 137 -30.52 -25.20 6.85
CA ALA A 137 -30.88 -23.86 6.45
C ALA A 137 -30.74 -23.71 4.93
N SER A 138 -31.83 -23.96 4.19
CA SER A 138 -31.82 -23.99 2.71
C SER A 138 -31.80 -22.60 2.07
N ASP A 139 -32.19 -21.54 2.80
CA ASP A 139 -32.08 -20.15 2.36
C ASP A 139 -30.63 -19.74 2.00
N LEU A 140 -29.65 -20.39 2.61
CA LEU A 140 -28.24 -20.17 2.29
C LEU A 140 -27.87 -20.56 0.85
N LEU A 141 -28.66 -21.45 0.19
CA LEU A 141 -28.37 -21.86 -1.19
C LEU A 141 -28.55 -20.71 -2.18
N TRP A 142 -29.66 -19.97 -2.11
CA TRP A 142 -29.88 -18.83 -3.04
C TRP A 142 -29.19 -17.55 -2.58
N GLN A 143 -28.82 -17.43 -1.29
CA GLN A 143 -28.08 -16.29 -0.76
C GLN A 143 -26.57 -16.40 -1.04
N ARG A 144 -26.04 -17.62 -1.17
CA ARG A 144 -24.61 -17.91 -1.39
C ARG A 144 -23.99 -17.14 -2.58
N PRO A 145 -24.60 -17.08 -3.78
CA PRO A 145 -24.03 -16.32 -4.89
C PRO A 145 -23.86 -14.83 -4.60
N GLY A 146 -24.82 -14.22 -3.90
CA GLY A 146 -24.75 -12.81 -3.48
C GLY A 146 -23.65 -12.55 -2.47
N ARG A 147 -23.49 -13.43 -1.46
CA ARG A 147 -22.47 -13.37 -0.43
C ARG A 147 -21.07 -13.56 -1.02
N VAL A 148 -20.88 -14.61 -1.80
CA VAL A 148 -19.61 -14.89 -2.50
C VAL A 148 -19.23 -13.76 -3.45
N GLY A 149 -20.20 -13.26 -4.23
CA GLY A 149 -19.93 -12.16 -5.15
C GLY A 149 -19.57 -10.83 -4.47
N ALA A 150 -20.09 -10.57 -3.27
CA ALA A 150 -19.67 -9.42 -2.47
C ALA A 150 -18.23 -9.61 -1.91
N ALA A 151 -17.92 -10.82 -1.40
CA ALA A 151 -16.59 -11.17 -0.88
C ALA A 151 -15.52 -11.20 -1.98
N GLN A 152 -15.85 -11.61 -3.22
CA GLN A 152 -14.95 -11.53 -4.36
C GLN A 152 -14.55 -10.08 -4.68
N LEU A 153 -15.52 -9.17 -4.71
CA LEU A 153 -15.23 -7.73 -4.93
C LEU A 153 -14.44 -7.13 -3.76
N GLU A 154 -14.67 -7.59 -2.54
CA GLU A 154 -13.87 -7.16 -1.39
C GLU A 154 -12.41 -7.63 -1.54
N THR A 155 -12.16 -8.88 -1.92
CA THR A 155 -10.80 -9.39 -2.19
C THR A 155 -10.12 -8.60 -3.32
N GLN A 156 -10.87 -8.24 -4.37
CA GLN A 156 -10.37 -7.38 -5.45
C GLN A 156 -10.04 -5.99 -4.95
N ARG A 157 -10.90 -5.37 -4.13
CA ARG A 157 -10.66 -4.06 -3.53
C ARG A 157 -9.39 -4.06 -2.69
N VAL A 158 -9.21 -5.08 -1.86
CA VAL A 158 -7.99 -5.24 -1.05
C VAL A 158 -6.75 -5.38 -1.94
N ALA A 159 -6.81 -6.21 -2.99
CA ALA A 159 -5.70 -6.36 -3.92
C ALA A 159 -5.30 -5.03 -4.59
N GLU A 160 -6.26 -4.23 -5.07
CA GLU A 160 -5.97 -2.91 -5.65
C GLU A 160 -5.42 -1.93 -4.62
N SER A 161 -5.94 -1.93 -3.39
CA SER A 161 -5.39 -1.10 -2.32
C SER A 161 -3.95 -1.47 -1.97
N LEU A 162 -3.58 -2.75 -2.06
CA LEU A 162 -2.21 -3.22 -1.86
C LEU A 162 -1.27 -2.79 -3.00
N VAL A 163 -1.74 -2.74 -4.24
CA VAL A 163 -0.96 -2.14 -5.35
C VAL A 163 -0.70 -0.67 -5.08
N SER A 164 -1.71 0.09 -4.64
CA SER A 164 -1.52 1.50 -4.25
C SER A 164 -0.53 1.65 -3.10
N ARG A 165 -0.62 0.77 -2.09
CA ARG A 165 0.33 0.76 -0.97
C ARG A 165 1.75 0.44 -1.41
N GLY A 166 1.95 -0.51 -2.33
CA GLY A 166 3.24 -0.82 -2.94
C GLY A 166 3.85 0.36 -3.70
N LEU A 167 3.04 1.12 -4.44
CA LEU A 167 3.49 2.37 -5.09
C LEU A 167 3.90 3.42 -4.07
N LEU A 168 3.17 3.53 -2.96
CA LEU A 168 3.50 4.44 -1.85
C LEU A 168 4.85 4.07 -1.23
N VAL A 169 5.07 2.79 -0.91
CA VAL A 169 6.34 2.28 -0.37
C VAL A 169 7.49 2.54 -1.36
N SER A 170 7.26 2.34 -2.65
CA SER A 170 8.25 2.63 -3.69
C SER A 170 8.63 4.12 -3.73
N ARG A 171 7.64 5.02 -3.66
CA ARG A 171 7.86 6.47 -3.56
C ARG A 171 8.67 6.82 -2.30
N ASP A 172 8.27 6.29 -1.14
CA ASP A 172 8.92 6.61 0.15
C ASP A 172 10.37 6.11 0.18
N ALA A 173 10.65 4.96 -0.42
CA ALA A 173 12.00 4.45 -0.59
C ALA A 173 12.85 5.35 -1.50
N GLN A 174 12.31 5.80 -2.63
CA GLN A 174 12.99 6.74 -3.55
C GLN A 174 13.25 8.10 -2.88
N VAL A 175 12.29 8.62 -2.11
CA VAL A 175 12.46 9.87 -1.35
C VAL A 175 13.55 9.69 -0.29
N SER A 176 13.51 8.61 0.50
CA SER A 176 14.52 8.34 1.54
C SER A 176 15.91 8.15 0.95
N TYR A 177 16.02 7.52 -0.24
CA TYR A 177 17.28 7.41 -0.98
C TYR A 177 17.80 8.78 -1.43
N THR A 178 16.92 9.64 -1.92
CA THR A 178 17.26 11.01 -2.31
C THR A 178 17.72 11.82 -1.09
N ASP A 179 17.07 11.64 0.06
CA ASP A 179 17.43 12.34 1.31
C ASP A 179 18.82 11.97 1.81
N ILE A 180 19.20 10.69 1.75
CA ILE A 180 20.55 10.29 2.15
C ILE A 180 21.61 10.76 1.14
N THR A 181 21.35 10.66 -0.15
CA THR A 181 22.31 11.16 -1.16
C THR A 181 22.52 12.66 -1.06
N LEU A 182 21.47 13.43 -0.76
CA LEU A 182 21.57 14.85 -0.47
C LEU A 182 22.39 15.13 0.80
N ALA A 183 22.14 14.39 1.88
CA ALA A 183 22.85 14.57 3.13
C ALA A 183 24.35 14.26 2.99
N GLU A 184 24.72 13.25 2.19
CA GLU A 184 26.12 12.96 1.86
C GLU A 184 26.77 14.05 1.01
N GLU A 185 26.04 14.60 0.06
CA GLU A 185 26.51 15.71 -0.76
C GLU A 185 26.73 16.97 0.10
N ARG A 186 25.81 17.29 1.00
CA ARG A 186 25.99 18.40 1.97
C ARG A 186 27.19 18.16 2.89
N LEU A 187 27.44 16.93 3.31
CA LEU A 187 28.64 16.58 4.09
C LEU A 187 29.92 16.79 3.28
N ARG A 188 29.91 16.44 1.97
CA ARG A 188 31.02 16.71 1.07
C ARG A 188 31.31 18.21 0.93
N ILE A 189 30.26 19.01 0.70
CA ILE A 189 30.35 20.49 0.60
C ILE A 189 30.91 21.08 1.92
N ALA A 190 30.43 20.59 3.07
CA ALA A 190 30.96 21.06 4.36
C ALA A 190 32.45 20.74 4.57
N ARG A 191 32.93 19.56 4.10
CA ARG A 191 34.36 19.23 4.10
C ARG A 191 35.19 20.17 3.21
N GLU A 192 34.70 20.49 2.02
CA GLU A 192 35.30 21.45 1.12
C GLU A 192 35.34 22.84 1.77
N GLY A 193 34.28 23.23 2.46
CA GLY A 193 34.20 24.48 3.22
C GLY A 193 35.28 24.59 4.32
N ILE A 194 35.60 23.49 5.03
CA ILE A 194 36.72 23.47 5.99
C ILE A 194 38.05 23.76 5.26
N VAL A 195 38.32 23.05 4.15
CA VAL A 195 39.57 23.21 3.42
C VAL A 195 39.73 24.65 2.89
N MET A 196 38.67 25.19 2.26
CA MET A 196 38.71 26.57 1.72
C MET A 196 38.95 27.62 2.80
N ARG A 197 38.21 27.58 3.91
CA ARG A 197 38.32 28.58 4.98
C ARG A 197 39.65 28.43 5.76
N ALA A 198 40.09 27.19 5.97
CA ALA A 198 41.39 26.95 6.61
C ALA A 198 42.55 27.50 5.78
N GLU A 199 42.50 27.36 4.44
CA GLU A 199 43.51 27.89 3.54
C GLU A 199 43.56 29.42 3.59
N VAL A 200 42.43 30.09 3.53
CA VAL A 200 42.37 31.55 3.68
C VAL A 200 42.94 32.01 5.03
N ALA A 201 42.56 31.32 6.12
CA ALA A 201 43.10 31.64 7.46
C ALA A 201 44.61 31.40 7.53
N ARG A 202 45.15 30.43 6.81
CA ARG A 202 46.61 30.17 6.70
C ARG A 202 47.32 31.30 5.98
N ILE A 203 46.77 31.80 4.87
CA ILE A 203 47.32 32.91 4.10
C ILE A 203 47.37 34.17 4.97
N VAL A 204 46.28 34.55 5.62
CA VAL A 204 46.26 35.76 6.49
C VAL A 204 47.27 35.65 7.63
N ARG A 205 47.36 34.49 8.29
CA ARG A 205 48.38 34.26 9.33
C ARG A 205 49.82 34.34 8.80
N ALA A 206 50.06 33.92 7.55
CA ALA A 206 51.38 34.07 6.92
C ALA A 206 51.73 35.55 6.68
N ARG A 207 50.77 36.36 6.20
CA ARG A 207 50.93 37.82 6.03
C ARG A 207 51.16 38.53 7.37
N TYR A 208 50.45 38.15 8.44
CA TYR A 208 50.70 38.69 9.78
C TYR A 208 52.15 38.44 10.26
N ARG A 209 52.67 37.22 10.02
CA ARG A 209 54.06 36.87 10.42
C ARG A 209 55.15 37.69 9.72
N VAL A 210 54.87 38.19 8.54
CA VAL A 210 55.79 39.06 7.79
C VAL A 210 55.48 40.55 7.93
N GLY A 211 54.48 40.91 8.80
CA GLY A 211 54.11 42.30 9.07
C GLY A 211 53.20 42.94 8.03
N GLU A 212 52.63 42.17 7.08
CA GLU A 212 51.72 42.68 6.04
C GLU A 212 50.25 42.65 6.44
N ALA A 213 49.90 42.13 7.60
CA ALA A 213 48.55 42.14 8.16
C ALA A 213 48.62 42.40 9.67
N SER A 214 47.58 42.99 10.25
CA SER A 214 47.43 43.21 11.70
C SER A 214 46.98 41.93 12.41
N GLU A 215 47.19 41.84 13.70
CA GLU A 215 46.67 40.75 14.52
C GLU A 215 45.14 40.66 14.42
N LEU A 216 44.44 41.82 14.42
CA LEU A 216 42.99 41.89 14.30
C LEU A 216 42.48 41.26 12.99
N GLU A 217 43.22 41.40 11.89
CA GLU A 217 42.87 40.77 10.60
C GLU A 217 42.92 39.24 10.62
N THR A 218 43.62 38.62 11.59
CA THR A 218 43.68 37.15 11.72
C THR A 218 42.49 36.58 12.48
N VAL A 219 41.71 37.41 13.23
CA VAL A 219 40.61 36.95 14.10
C VAL A 219 39.46 36.42 13.26
N ALA A 220 38.97 37.18 12.27
CA ALA A 220 37.81 36.82 11.48
C ALA A 220 38.05 35.52 10.66
N PRO A 221 39.16 35.33 9.91
CA PRO A 221 39.46 34.09 9.22
C PRO A 221 39.56 32.86 10.15
N SER A 222 40.11 33.07 11.37
CA SER A 222 40.20 32.00 12.37
C SER A 222 38.81 31.58 12.87
N ALA A 223 37.94 32.55 13.16
CA ALA A 223 36.54 32.29 13.56
C ALA A 223 35.75 31.60 12.43
N ASP A 224 35.92 32.01 11.17
CA ASP A 224 35.27 31.38 10.02
C ASP A 224 35.73 29.94 9.80
N SER A 225 37.00 29.65 10.03
CA SER A 225 37.56 28.29 9.99
C SER A 225 36.92 27.40 11.07
N LEU A 226 36.76 27.90 12.30
CA LEU A 226 36.08 27.17 13.39
C LEU A 226 34.59 26.94 13.09
N ARG A 227 33.91 27.94 12.52
CA ARG A 227 32.51 27.79 12.07
C ARG A 227 32.36 26.68 11.02
N ALA A 228 33.32 26.55 10.08
CA ALA A 228 33.30 25.48 9.10
C ALA A 228 33.38 24.08 9.74
N VAL A 229 34.10 23.93 10.84
CA VAL A 229 34.14 22.68 11.61
C VAL A 229 32.81 22.36 12.24
N ASP A 230 32.09 23.36 12.79
CA ASP A 230 30.76 23.16 13.34
C ASP A 230 29.75 22.77 12.23
N ASP A 231 29.80 23.46 11.09
CA ASP A 231 28.96 23.12 9.92
C ASP A 231 29.20 21.66 9.46
N PHE A 232 30.43 21.18 9.47
CA PHE A 232 30.79 19.80 9.16
C PHE A 232 30.20 18.82 10.19
N TYR A 233 30.27 19.10 11.48
CA TYR A 233 29.70 18.20 12.48
C TYR A 233 28.18 18.12 12.36
N ARG A 234 27.50 19.23 12.02
CA ARG A 234 26.05 19.24 11.74
C ARG A 234 25.74 18.39 10.51
N ALA A 235 26.44 18.60 9.41
CA ALA A 235 26.22 17.82 8.19
C ALA A 235 26.49 16.32 8.40
N ARG A 236 27.51 15.96 9.21
CA ARG A 236 27.81 14.58 9.58
C ARG A 236 26.67 13.95 10.37
N ARG A 237 26.14 14.67 11.37
CA ARG A 237 24.97 14.20 12.13
C ARG A 237 23.77 13.98 11.20
N ASP A 238 23.48 14.94 10.31
CA ASP A 238 22.33 14.86 9.40
C ASP A 238 22.46 13.67 8.44
N ALA A 239 23.65 13.38 7.95
CA ALA A 239 23.92 12.19 7.14
C ALA A 239 23.68 10.89 7.94
N GLN A 240 24.11 10.83 9.20
CA GLN A 240 23.84 9.67 10.05
C GLN A 240 22.33 9.49 10.30
N VAL A 241 21.59 10.56 10.58
CA VAL A 241 20.14 10.50 10.77
C VAL A 241 19.42 10.05 9.50
N ALA A 242 19.84 10.55 8.34
CA ALA A 242 19.26 10.13 7.06
C ALA A 242 19.50 8.64 6.79
N ARG A 243 20.69 8.11 7.10
CA ARG A 243 20.98 6.66 7.01
C ARG A 243 20.09 5.82 7.90
N LEU A 244 19.92 6.22 9.16
CA LEU A 244 19.05 5.51 10.10
C LEU A 244 17.60 5.50 9.63
N ARG A 245 17.10 6.61 9.07
CA ARG A 245 15.74 6.68 8.50
C ARG A 245 15.58 5.76 7.30
N LEU A 246 16.59 5.71 6.42
CA LEU A 246 16.57 4.77 5.30
C LEU A 246 16.57 3.32 5.78
N LEU A 247 17.43 2.94 6.74
CA LEU A 247 17.45 1.60 7.32
C LEU A 247 16.08 1.20 7.91
N ALA A 248 15.43 2.12 8.63
CA ALA A 248 14.07 1.90 9.15
C ALA A 248 13.05 1.69 8.03
N THR A 249 13.12 2.47 6.95
CA THR A 249 12.25 2.31 5.77
C THR A 249 12.46 0.95 5.10
N LEU A 250 13.69 0.43 5.11
CA LEU A 250 14.05 -0.87 4.52
C LEU A 250 13.78 -2.06 5.47
N GLY A 251 13.48 -1.81 6.76
CA GLY A 251 13.39 -2.87 7.77
C GLY A 251 14.72 -3.54 8.04
N LEU A 252 15.82 -2.77 8.09
CA LEU A 252 17.21 -3.21 8.28
C LEU A 252 17.78 -2.67 9.59
N ASP A 253 17.19 -3.04 10.70
CA ASP A 253 17.58 -2.61 12.05
C ASP A 253 18.89 -3.25 12.57
N SER A 254 19.32 -4.38 11.99
CA SER A 254 20.56 -5.09 12.38
C SER A 254 21.79 -4.72 11.56
N VAL A 255 21.68 -3.87 10.55
CA VAL A 255 22.80 -3.48 9.68
C VAL A 255 23.51 -2.24 10.23
N ASN A 256 24.83 -2.28 10.29
CA ASN A 256 25.61 -1.10 10.68
C ASN A 256 25.44 0.02 9.63
N ALA A 257 24.88 1.14 10.06
CA ALA A 257 24.61 2.30 9.21
C ALA A 257 25.88 2.84 8.51
N ASP A 258 27.04 2.74 9.17
CA ASP A 258 28.31 3.26 8.65
C ASP A 258 28.92 2.40 7.54
N SER A 259 28.50 1.13 7.41
CA SER A 259 28.96 0.23 6.36
C SER A 259 28.27 0.43 5.01
N LEU A 260 27.14 1.16 4.98
CA LEU A 260 26.38 1.40 3.76
C LEU A 260 27.02 2.50 2.92
N ARG A 261 27.24 2.19 1.65
CA ARG A 261 27.59 3.15 0.60
C ARG A 261 26.41 3.31 -0.33
N PHE A 262 26.31 4.45 -0.99
CA PHE A 262 25.25 4.76 -1.92
C PHE A 262 25.84 5.11 -3.28
N THR A 263 25.31 4.51 -4.34
CA THR A 263 25.73 4.82 -5.70
C THR A 263 25.09 6.13 -6.13
N ALA A 264 25.85 7.04 -6.70
CA ALA A 264 25.27 8.26 -7.24
C ALA A 264 24.19 7.89 -8.28
N ALA A 265 22.95 8.28 -8.03
CA ALA A 265 21.90 8.05 -9.00
C ALA A 265 22.19 8.85 -10.28
N PRO A 266 22.12 8.21 -11.47
CA PRO A 266 22.39 8.92 -12.71
C PRO A 266 21.45 10.12 -12.85
N ALA A 267 21.98 11.20 -13.44
CA ALA A 267 21.16 12.36 -13.82
C ALA A 267 20.19 11.91 -14.92
N SER A 268 18.99 11.49 -14.53
CA SER A 268 17.99 11.04 -15.48
C SER A 268 17.24 12.27 -15.97
N ALA A 269 17.45 12.63 -17.23
CA ALA A 269 16.60 13.58 -17.93
C ALA A 269 15.21 12.92 -18.11
N THR A 270 14.39 12.94 -17.07
CA THR A 270 13.03 12.39 -17.14
C THR A 270 12.17 13.38 -17.91
N THR A 271 11.76 13.01 -19.13
CA THR A 271 10.76 13.77 -19.90
C THR A 271 9.40 13.54 -19.25
N VAL A 272 8.85 14.58 -18.64
CA VAL A 272 7.53 14.53 -18.00
C VAL A 272 6.48 14.99 -19.01
N PRO A 273 5.40 14.22 -19.24
CA PRO A 273 4.30 14.62 -20.12
C PRO A 273 3.58 15.87 -19.62
N PRO A 274 2.81 16.56 -20.48
CA PRO A 274 2.01 17.71 -20.08
C PRO A 274 0.99 17.36 -18.98
N LEU A 275 0.68 18.32 -18.10
CA LEU A 275 -0.22 18.15 -16.96
C LEU A 275 -1.56 17.48 -17.31
N ARG A 276 -2.17 17.85 -18.47
CA ARG A 276 -3.44 17.26 -18.89
C ARG A 276 -3.34 15.75 -19.11
N THR A 277 -2.30 15.30 -19.80
CA THR A 277 -2.04 13.87 -20.04
C THR A 277 -1.83 13.12 -18.72
N LEU A 278 -1.13 13.73 -17.76
CA LEU A 278 -0.91 13.15 -16.42
C LEU A 278 -2.21 13.02 -15.61
N LEU A 279 -3.10 14.01 -15.69
CA LEU A 279 -4.41 13.95 -15.05
C LEU A 279 -5.28 12.85 -15.64
N ASP A 280 -5.33 12.73 -16.97
CA ASP A 280 -6.09 11.70 -17.66
C ASP A 280 -5.55 10.30 -17.30
N SER A 281 -4.22 10.15 -17.28
CA SER A 281 -3.55 8.92 -16.85
C SER A 281 -3.84 8.58 -15.40
N ALA A 282 -3.81 9.57 -14.48
CA ALA A 282 -4.11 9.34 -13.07
C ALA A 282 -5.53 8.82 -12.85
N TYR A 283 -6.52 9.40 -13.49
CA TYR A 283 -7.91 8.92 -13.38
C TYR A 283 -8.12 7.52 -13.97
N ALA A 284 -7.35 7.15 -14.98
CA ALA A 284 -7.42 5.82 -15.61
C ALA A 284 -6.61 4.77 -14.85
N ALA A 285 -5.46 5.15 -14.28
CA ALA A 285 -4.45 4.20 -13.81
C ALA A 285 -4.37 4.03 -12.28
N ARG A 286 -4.82 5.00 -11.47
CA ARG A 286 -4.63 4.94 -10.00
C ARG A 286 -5.34 3.75 -9.35
N PRO A 287 -4.60 2.88 -8.63
CA PRO A 287 -5.19 1.68 -8.02
C PRO A 287 -6.15 2.00 -6.87
N ASP A 288 -5.94 3.11 -6.14
CA ASP A 288 -6.84 3.53 -5.06
C ASP A 288 -8.22 3.96 -5.58
N LEU A 289 -8.31 4.61 -6.75
CA LEU A 289 -9.58 4.91 -7.41
C LEU A 289 -10.28 3.62 -7.85
N TRP A 290 -9.54 2.65 -8.37
CA TRP A 290 -10.07 1.34 -8.71
C TRP A 290 -10.57 0.58 -7.48
N ALA A 291 -9.80 0.60 -6.38
CA ALA A 291 -10.22 0.01 -5.11
C ALA A 291 -11.52 0.64 -4.59
N ALA A 292 -11.61 1.96 -4.58
CA ALA A 292 -12.81 2.66 -4.14
C ALA A 292 -14.04 2.33 -5.00
N ARG A 293 -13.89 2.28 -6.33
CA ARG A 293 -14.96 1.90 -7.26
C ARG A 293 -15.41 0.46 -7.03
N THR A 294 -14.46 -0.48 -6.92
CA THR A 294 -14.75 -1.89 -6.63
C THR A 294 -15.45 -2.04 -5.27
N GLY A 295 -15.06 -1.23 -4.27
CA GLY A 295 -15.73 -1.17 -2.97
C GLY A 295 -17.20 -0.77 -3.08
N ILE A 296 -17.53 0.26 -3.86
CA ILE A 296 -18.92 0.68 -4.13
C ILE A 296 -19.72 -0.47 -4.78
N GLU A 297 -19.14 -1.15 -5.77
CA GLU A 297 -19.77 -2.30 -6.42
C GLU A 297 -20.00 -3.46 -5.43
N GLY A 298 -19.03 -3.73 -4.54
CA GLY A 298 -19.14 -4.73 -3.48
C GLY A 298 -20.25 -4.44 -2.48
N ILE A 299 -20.34 -3.18 -2.02
CA ILE A 299 -21.45 -2.73 -1.15
C ILE A 299 -22.80 -2.87 -1.86
N GLY A 300 -22.85 -2.55 -3.16
CA GLY A 300 -24.06 -2.74 -3.98
C GLY A 300 -24.52 -4.20 -4.05
N LYS A 301 -23.58 -5.17 -4.20
CA LYS A 301 -23.90 -6.61 -4.12
C LYS A 301 -24.32 -7.02 -2.71
N ARG A 302 -23.69 -6.48 -1.67
CA ARG A 302 -24.07 -6.72 -0.27
C ARG A 302 -25.50 -6.21 0.01
N LEU A 303 -25.88 -5.07 -0.55
CA LEU A 303 -27.25 -4.55 -0.43
C LEU A 303 -28.27 -5.50 -1.07
N LYS A 304 -27.98 -6.05 -2.25
CA LYS A 304 -28.84 -7.05 -2.89
C LYS A 304 -28.95 -8.31 -2.04
N TRP A 305 -27.85 -8.78 -1.48
CA TRP A 305 -27.85 -9.92 -0.58
C TRP A 305 -28.65 -9.66 0.70
N GLU A 306 -28.48 -8.51 1.37
CA GLU A 306 -29.26 -8.18 2.57
C GLU A 306 -30.76 -8.11 2.29
N ARG A 307 -31.17 -7.68 1.10
CA ARG A 307 -32.56 -7.73 0.66
C ARG A 307 -33.06 -9.17 0.46
N SER A 308 -32.25 -10.10 0.04
CA SER A 308 -32.63 -11.51 -0.12
C SER A 308 -32.78 -12.27 1.20
N ARG A 309 -32.22 -11.72 2.31
CA ARG A 309 -32.32 -12.31 3.66
C ARG A 309 -33.63 -12.06 4.40
N VAL A 310 -34.60 -11.41 3.74
CA VAL A 310 -35.91 -11.14 4.34
C VAL A 310 -36.67 -12.45 4.65
N PHE A 311 -36.48 -13.48 3.81
CA PHE A 311 -37.05 -14.79 4.02
C PHE A 311 -36.03 -15.79 4.48
N SER A 312 -36.36 -16.57 5.54
CA SER A 312 -35.57 -17.72 6.00
C SER A 312 -36.34 -19.00 5.68
N PHE A 313 -35.61 -20.01 5.23
CA PHE A 313 -36.19 -21.29 4.84
C PHE A 313 -35.34 -22.43 5.42
N VAL A 314 -35.98 -23.29 6.21
CA VAL A 314 -35.32 -24.43 6.86
C VAL A 314 -36.02 -25.70 6.39
N LEU A 315 -35.24 -26.64 5.85
CA LEU A 315 -35.68 -27.99 5.57
C LEU A 315 -35.29 -28.89 6.74
N SER A 316 -36.21 -29.79 7.13
CA SER A 316 -35.94 -30.76 8.20
C SER A 316 -36.38 -32.17 7.80
N LEU A 317 -35.66 -33.16 8.34
CA LEU A 317 -36.05 -34.55 8.31
C LEU A 317 -36.25 -34.98 9.78
N ASN A 318 -37.45 -35.30 10.14
CA ASN A 318 -37.84 -35.72 11.50
C ASN A 318 -37.96 -37.24 11.54
N ALA A 319 -37.33 -37.87 12.51
CA ALA A 319 -37.47 -39.29 12.82
C ALA A 319 -38.13 -39.45 14.21
N ARG A 320 -39.14 -40.26 14.29
CA ARG A 320 -39.74 -40.66 15.57
C ARG A 320 -39.53 -42.14 15.79
N LEU A 321 -38.99 -42.46 16.95
CA LEU A 321 -38.75 -43.80 17.40
C LEU A 321 -39.86 -44.18 18.38
N ASN A 322 -40.77 -45.05 17.95
CA ASN A 322 -41.84 -45.56 18.78
C ASN A 322 -41.59 -47.02 19.07
N ASP A 323 -41.71 -47.42 20.32
CA ASP A 323 -41.68 -48.83 20.71
C ASP A 323 -43.13 -49.30 20.91
N PRO A 324 -43.62 -50.39 20.28
CA PRO A 324 -42.93 -51.37 19.42
C PRO A 324 -43.11 -51.19 17.90
N LYS A 325 -43.29 -49.98 17.39
CA LYS A 325 -43.51 -49.74 15.96
C LYS A 325 -42.25 -49.21 15.21
N PRO A 326 -42.17 -49.46 13.91
CA PRO A 326 -41.00 -49.03 13.15
C PRO A 326 -40.81 -47.50 13.14
N VAL A 327 -39.56 -47.07 12.95
CA VAL A 327 -39.17 -45.67 12.80
C VAL A 327 -40.06 -44.98 11.76
N SER A 328 -40.69 -43.87 12.13
CA SER A 328 -41.43 -43.02 11.20
C SER A 328 -40.53 -41.83 10.78
N LEU A 329 -40.34 -41.63 9.47
CA LEU A 329 -39.63 -40.52 8.90
C LEU A 329 -40.63 -39.52 8.29
N ALA A 330 -40.52 -38.26 8.66
CA ALA A 330 -41.36 -37.18 8.13
C ALA A 330 -40.49 -35.99 7.63
N PRO A 331 -40.54 -35.65 6.35
CA PRO A 331 -39.96 -34.40 5.87
C PRO A 331 -40.76 -33.20 6.42
N GLY A 332 -40.00 -32.13 6.77
CA GLY A 332 -40.58 -30.89 7.27
C GLY A 332 -39.97 -29.69 6.60
N ALA A 333 -40.69 -28.61 6.54
CA ALA A 333 -40.21 -27.30 6.09
C ALA A 333 -40.72 -26.21 7.03
N ALA A 334 -39.84 -25.26 7.38
CA ALA A 334 -40.23 -24.10 8.16
C ALA A 334 -39.83 -22.83 7.41
N ILE A 335 -40.77 -21.88 7.34
CA ILE A 335 -40.60 -20.58 6.72
C ILE A 335 -40.73 -19.50 7.80
N GLY A 336 -39.69 -18.68 7.96
CA GLY A 336 -39.76 -17.49 8.81
C GLY A 336 -40.61 -16.41 8.13
N LEU A 337 -41.76 -16.06 8.73
CA LEU A 337 -42.61 -14.99 8.21
C LEU A 337 -42.07 -13.62 8.66
N PRO A 338 -41.68 -12.72 7.74
CA PRO A 338 -41.11 -11.41 8.06
C PRO A 338 -42.18 -10.38 8.44
N ILE A 339 -42.92 -10.62 9.54
CA ILE A 339 -43.98 -9.74 9.99
C ILE A 339 -43.40 -8.49 10.66
N PHE A 340 -42.52 -8.66 11.64
CA PHE A 340 -41.90 -7.59 12.43
C PHE A 340 -40.51 -7.20 11.94
N ASN A 341 -39.66 -8.17 11.63
CA ASN A 341 -38.29 -7.97 11.17
C ASN A 341 -38.17 -8.35 9.68
N ARG A 342 -38.08 -7.32 8.84
CA ARG A 342 -37.84 -7.43 7.38
C ARG A 342 -36.42 -7.08 7.00
N ASN A 343 -35.47 -7.25 7.92
CA ASN A 343 -34.05 -6.86 7.76
C ASN A 343 -33.86 -5.34 7.46
N GLN A 344 -34.86 -4.51 7.82
CA GLN A 344 -34.89 -3.09 7.48
C GLN A 344 -33.68 -2.32 8.04
N GLY A 345 -33.23 -2.65 9.26
CA GLY A 345 -32.08 -2.00 9.89
C GLY A 345 -30.77 -2.25 9.13
N ARG A 346 -30.50 -3.50 8.74
CA ARG A 346 -29.30 -3.84 7.95
C ARG A 346 -29.36 -3.27 6.54
N ILE A 347 -30.53 -3.30 5.90
CA ILE A 347 -30.73 -2.71 4.58
C ILE A 347 -30.46 -1.19 4.63
N SER A 348 -30.98 -0.48 5.65
CA SER A 348 -30.74 0.96 5.83
C SER A 348 -29.27 1.25 6.10
N ARG A 349 -28.60 0.44 6.92
CA ARG A 349 -27.17 0.56 7.18
C ARG A 349 -26.34 0.43 5.90
N VAL A 350 -26.59 -0.61 5.09
CA VAL A 350 -25.83 -0.83 3.85
C VAL A 350 -26.13 0.26 2.81
N LYS A 351 -27.34 0.83 2.80
CA LYS A 351 -27.63 2.02 1.97
C LYS A 351 -26.79 3.23 2.39
N ALA A 352 -26.70 3.50 3.70
CA ALA A 352 -25.86 4.59 4.22
C ALA A 352 -24.37 4.35 3.94
N GLU A 353 -23.88 3.10 4.06
CA GLU A 353 -22.51 2.74 3.69
C GLU A 353 -22.24 2.95 2.19
N LEU A 354 -23.22 2.67 1.32
CA LEU A 354 -23.09 2.92 -0.12
C LEU A 354 -22.98 4.42 -0.43
N GLU A 355 -23.81 5.22 0.22
CA GLU A 355 -23.77 6.68 0.09
C GLU A 355 -22.43 7.24 0.61
N GLN A 356 -22.00 6.81 1.78
CA GLN A 356 -20.69 7.17 2.36
C GLN A 356 -19.55 6.82 1.40
N ALA A 357 -19.51 5.60 0.86
CA ALA A 357 -18.47 5.17 -0.08
C ALA A 357 -18.49 6.00 -1.37
N SER A 358 -19.67 6.42 -1.84
CA SER A 358 -19.80 7.30 -3.01
C SER A 358 -19.20 8.69 -2.77
N TRP A 359 -19.46 9.28 -1.61
CA TRP A 359 -18.83 10.55 -1.22
C TRP A 359 -17.32 10.43 -1.03
N GLN A 360 -16.84 9.33 -0.43
CA GLN A 360 -15.42 9.05 -0.28
C GLN A 360 -14.72 8.91 -1.65
N TYR A 361 -15.37 8.28 -2.62
CA TYR A 361 -14.84 8.20 -3.99
C TYR A 361 -14.72 9.59 -4.65
N LEU A 362 -15.71 10.47 -4.47
CA LEU A 362 -15.65 11.83 -4.99
C LEU A 362 -14.55 12.65 -4.31
N ALA A 363 -14.40 12.53 -2.99
CA ALA A 363 -13.33 13.17 -2.24
C ALA A 363 -11.94 12.66 -2.71
N LEU A 364 -11.80 11.35 -2.91
CA LEU A 364 -10.57 10.76 -3.42
C LEU A 364 -10.21 11.29 -4.82
N ARG A 365 -11.21 11.46 -5.72
CA ARG A 365 -10.97 12.08 -7.02
C ARG A 365 -10.44 13.51 -6.92
N GLN A 366 -10.94 14.30 -5.96
CA GLN A 366 -10.43 15.64 -5.71
C GLN A 366 -8.98 15.61 -5.20
N THR A 367 -8.68 14.70 -4.26
CA THR A 367 -7.32 14.48 -3.76
C THR A 367 -6.36 14.08 -4.90
N VAL A 368 -6.77 13.17 -5.78
CA VAL A 368 -5.97 12.79 -6.96
C VAL A 368 -5.67 13.98 -7.86
N ASN A 369 -6.67 14.83 -8.12
CA ASN A 369 -6.47 16.05 -8.92
C ASN A 369 -5.44 16.97 -8.26
N LEU A 370 -5.56 17.17 -6.95
CA LEU A 370 -4.64 18.01 -6.19
C LEU A 370 -3.23 17.40 -6.18
N ASP A 371 -3.08 16.12 -5.86
CA ASP A 371 -1.79 15.40 -5.82
C ASP A 371 -0.99 15.56 -7.12
N VAL A 372 -1.67 15.37 -8.27
CA VAL A 372 -1.03 15.47 -9.58
C VAL A 372 -0.61 16.92 -9.88
N ARG A 373 -1.49 17.89 -9.61
CA ARG A 373 -1.18 19.32 -9.88
C ARG A 373 -0.06 19.83 -8.99
N GLU A 374 -0.09 19.46 -7.71
CA GLU A 374 0.94 19.84 -6.75
C GLU A 374 2.30 19.22 -7.10
N ALA A 375 2.33 17.92 -7.38
CA ALA A 375 3.56 17.24 -7.78
C ALA A 375 4.13 17.77 -9.09
N TYR A 376 3.26 18.13 -10.06
CA TYR A 376 3.67 18.74 -11.32
C TYR A 376 4.25 20.13 -11.11
N ALA A 377 3.62 20.98 -10.32
CA ALA A 377 4.12 22.32 -10.01
C ALA A 377 5.48 22.27 -9.29
N GLN A 378 5.63 21.31 -8.33
CA GLN A 378 6.91 21.08 -7.66
C GLN A 378 7.99 20.62 -8.65
N PHE A 379 7.66 19.78 -9.61
CA PHE A 379 8.58 19.33 -10.64
C PHE A 379 9.02 20.47 -11.56
N GLU A 380 8.08 21.30 -12.05
CA GLU A 380 8.40 22.46 -12.89
C GLU A 380 9.33 23.44 -12.17
N GLN A 381 8.99 23.80 -10.91
CA GLN A 381 9.79 24.72 -10.11
C GLN A 381 11.19 24.13 -9.85
N ALA A 382 11.29 22.85 -9.45
CA ALA A 382 12.58 22.22 -9.18
C ALA A 382 13.46 22.14 -10.45
N THR A 383 12.86 21.86 -11.60
CA THR A 383 13.58 21.82 -12.89
C THR A 383 14.16 23.19 -13.26
N GLN A 384 13.37 24.25 -13.08
CA GLN A 384 13.83 25.63 -13.30
C GLN A 384 14.94 26.00 -12.31
N SER A 385 14.82 25.57 -11.05
CA SER A 385 15.85 25.82 -10.03
C SER A 385 17.17 25.10 -10.36
N VAL A 386 17.11 23.83 -10.77
CA VAL A 386 18.31 23.10 -11.20
C VAL A 386 19.01 23.84 -12.36
N ALA A 387 18.25 24.23 -13.38
CA ALA A 387 18.81 24.96 -14.52
C ALA A 387 19.46 26.29 -14.11
N LEU A 388 18.83 27.04 -13.20
CA LEU A 388 19.36 28.32 -12.71
C LEU A 388 20.65 28.13 -11.91
N TRP A 389 20.64 27.21 -10.92
CA TRP A 389 21.79 27.02 -10.03
C TRP A 389 22.98 26.36 -10.73
N GLU A 390 22.78 25.35 -11.56
CA GLU A 390 23.86 24.61 -12.21
C GLU A 390 24.44 25.32 -13.43
N ASN A 391 23.55 25.89 -14.27
CA ASN A 391 24.02 26.46 -15.55
C ASN A 391 24.43 27.92 -15.45
N SER A 392 23.98 28.66 -14.42
CA SER A 392 24.24 30.10 -14.32
C SER A 392 24.99 30.48 -13.04
N TYR A 393 24.47 30.15 -11.87
CA TYR A 393 25.02 30.61 -10.59
C TYR A 393 26.35 29.96 -10.24
N LEU A 394 26.47 28.62 -10.27
CA LEU A 394 27.68 27.91 -9.89
C LEU A 394 28.89 28.28 -10.75
N PRO A 395 28.79 28.32 -12.09
CA PRO A 395 29.91 28.74 -12.93
C PRO A 395 30.35 30.18 -12.63
N THR A 396 29.40 31.10 -12.47
CA THR A 396 29.68 32.52 -12.17
C THR A 396 30.41 32.69 -10.84
N LEU A 397 29.91 32.03 -9.77
CA LEU A 397 30.53 32.14 -8.45
C LEU A 397 31.86 31.40 -8.34
N THR A 398 32.05 30.33 -9.09
CA THR A 398 33.32 29.61 -9.17
C THR A 398 34.40 30.51 -9.80
N ASP A 399 34.08 31.21 -10.88
CA ASP A 399 34.99 32.17 -11.52
C ASP A 399 35.23 33.39 -10.64
N ALA A 400 34.19 33.90 -9.97
CA ALA A 400 34.31 35.01 -9.01
C ALA A 400 35.22 34.67 -7.84
N LEU A 401 35.10 33.46 -7.25
CA LEU A 401 35.98 33.02 -6.18
C LEU A 401 37.46 32.91 -6.65
N ARG A 402 37.68 32.33 -7.83
CA ARG A 402 39.01 32.24 -8.41
C ARG A 402 39.64 33.62 -8.58
N ARG A 403 38.93 34.60 -9.13
CA ARG A 403 39.41 35.97 -9.32
C ARG A 403 39.64 36.70 -7.98
N SER A 404 38.70 36.63 -7.04
CA SER A 404 38.84 37.27 -5.74
C SER A 404 39.97 36.70 -4.91
N THR A 405 40.20 35.36 -4.98
CA THR A 405 41.34 34.72 -4.30
C THR A 405 42.69 35.16 -4.88
N ASN A 406 42.79 35.23 -6.23
CA ASN A 406 44.01 35.71 -6.88
C ASN A 406 44.30 37.17 -6.53
N ALA A 407 43.30 38.04 -6.60
CA ALA A 407 43.47 39.46 -6.23
C ALA A 407 43.83 39.64 -4.73
N PHE A 408 43.27 38.81 -3.85
CA PHE A 408 43.65 38.79 -2.43
C PHE A 408 45.12 38.35 -2.21
N ILE A 409 45.58 37.32 -2.91
CA ILE A 409 46.99 36.87 -2.84
C ILE A 409 47.93 37.98 -3.29
N ASN A 410 47.58 38.73 -4.33
CA ASN A 410 48.35 39.86 -4.85
C ASN A 410 48.27 41.13 -3.97
N GLY A 411 47.38 41.15 -2.96
CA GLY A 411 47.22 42.32 -2.08
C GLY A 411 46.18 43.34 -2.57
N ASP A 412 45.51 43.10 -3.72
CA ASP A 412 44.59 44.05 -4.36
C ASP A 412 43.20 44.06 -3.69
N PHE A 413 42.80 42.96 -3.01
CA PHE A 413 41.49 42.82 -2.36
C PHE A 413 41.60 42.49 -0.87
N PRO A 414 40.65 43.01 -0.03
CA PRO A 414 40.60 42.67 1.39
C PRO A 414 40.03 41.26 1.60
N TYR A 415 40.41 40.65 2.74
CA TYR A 415 39.89 39.32 3.17
C TYR A 415 38.37 39.18 3.07
N VAL A 416 37.61 40.23 3.47
CA VAL A 416 36.14 40.22 3.53
C VAL A 416 35.54 39.85 2.17
N GLN A 417 36.14 40.27 1.06
CA GLN A 417 35.67 39.97 -0.30
C GLN A 417 35.83 38.48 -0.63
N VAL A 418 36.93 37.86 -0.26
CA VAL A 418 37.18 36.42 -0.47
C VAL A 418 36.26 35.59 0.45
N ALA A 419 36.09 36.02 1.69
CA ALA A 419 35.19 35.35 2.65
C ALA A 419 33.76 35.36 2.17
N GLU A 420 33.25 36.50 1.66
CA GLU A 420 31.89 36.63 1.13
C GLU A 420 31.71 35.78 -0.13
N THR A 421 32.64 35.82 -1.08
CA THR A 421 32.58 35.00 -2.30
C THR A 421 32.60 33.50 -1.99
N THR A 422 33.44 33.09 -1.01
CA THR A 422 33.49 31.70 -0.53
C THR A 422 32.13 31.28 0.09
N ARG A 423 31.55 32.12 0.93
CA ARG A 423 30.25 31.88 1.55
C ARG A 423 29.16 31.73 0.48
N GLN A 424 29.14 32.62 -0.51
CA GLN A 424 28.19 32.59 -1.62
C GLN A 424 28.34 31.31 -2.46
N LEU A 425 29.55 30.88 -2.77
CA LEU A 425 29.78 29.66 -3.53
C LEU A 425 29.32 28.41 -2.76
N LEU A 426 29.63 28.30 -1.46
CA LEU A 426 29.20 27.17 -0.64
C LEU A 426 27.66 27.13 -0.48
N ASP A 427 27.01 28.29 -0.33
CA ASP A 427 25.55 28.40 -0.31
C ASP A 427 24.96 27.98 -1.68
N ALA A 428 25.53 28.44 -2.77
CA ALA A 428 25.11 28.05 -4.12
C ALA A 428 25.27 26.55 -4.38
N GLN A 429 26.35 25.91 -3.92
CA GLN A 429 26.53 24.48 -4.01
C GLN A 429 25.45 23.71 -3.23
N GLN A 430 25.13 24.17 -2.00
CA GLN A 430 24.07 23.58 -1.20
C GLN A 430 22.70 23.71 -1.90
N ARG A 431 22.37 24.91 -2.40
CA ARG A 431 21.12 25.15 -3.12
C ARG A 431 21.00 24.36 -4.41
N ALA A 432 22.10 24.16 -5.15
CA ALA A 432 22.11 23.31 -6.33
C ALA A 432 21.87 21.82 -5.96
N ALA A 433 22.49 21.35 -4.88
CA ALA A 433 22.24 20.01 -4.37
C ALA A 433 20.79 19.83 -3.91
N ASP A 434 20.21 20.82 -3.22
CA ASP A 434 18.82 20.84 -2.80
C ASP A 434 17.86 20.80 -4.00
N ALA A 435 18.11 21.65 -5.01
CA ALA A 435 17.29 21.70 -6.22
C ALA A 435 17.28 20.35 -6.98
N ARG A 436 18.45 19.68 -7.09
CA ARG A 436 18.54 18.32 -7.64
C ARG A 436 17.72 17.30 -6.84
N ALA A 437 17.82 17.36 -5.52
CA ALA A 437 17.07 16.48 -4.63
C ALA A 437 15.57 16.73 -4.73
N ASP A 438 15.15 17.99 -4.78
CA ASP A 438 13.74 18.37 -4.92
C ASP A 438 13.17 17.92 -6.28
N GLN A 439 13.94 18.02 -7.35
CA GLN A 439 13.54 17.49 -8.65
C GLN A 439 13.33 15.97 -8.61
N ARG A 440 14.23 15.21 -7.99
CA ARG A 440 14.08 13.75 -7.84
C ARG A 440 12.87 13.39 -6.97
N ARG A 441 12.69 14.09 -5.85
CA ARG A 441 11.50 13.90 -4.99
C ARG A 441 10.20 14.20 -5.74
N ALA A 442 10.20 15.29 -6.53
CA ALA A 442 9.04 15.66 -7.33
C ALA A 442 8.70 14.59 -8.38
N VAL A 443 9.69 14.01 -9.07
CA VAL A 443 9.50 12.89 -10.01
C VAL A 443 8.93 11.66 -9.29
N ALA A 444 9.45 11.28 -8.13
CA ALA A 444 8.95 10.16 -7.36
C ALA A 444 7.50 10.38 -6.91
N ARG A 445 7.17 11.59 -6.43
CA ARG A 445 5.80 11.98 -6.06
C ARG A 445 4.87 11.98 -7.27
N LEU A 446 5.31 12.49 -8.40
CA LEU A 446 4.51 12.56 -9.62
C LEU A 446 4.19 11.16 -10.15
N ARG A 447 5.17 10.24 -10.16
CA ARG A 447 4.94 8.82 -10.51
C ARG A 447 3.88 8.19 -9.62
N TYR A 448 3.96 8.42 -8.31
CA TYR A 448 2.92 7.95 -7.38
C TYR A 448 1.57 8.60 -7.65
N ALA A 449 1.52 9.92 -7.85
CA ALA A 449 0.29 10.68 -8.07
C ALA A 449 -0.45 10.25 -9.35
N VAL A 450 0.29 9.85 -10.38
CA VAL A 450 -0.28 9.33 -11.65
C VAL A 450 -0.65 7.84 -11.56
N GLY A 451 -0.16 7.13 -10.54
CA GLY A 451 -0.42 5.70 -10.35
C GLY A 451 0.56 4.78 -11.06
N GLY A 452 1.77 5.27 -11.38
CA GLY A 452 2.84 4.48 -11.96
C GLY A 452 3.82 5.28 -12.82
N ARG A 453 4.59 4.58 -13.65
CA ARG A 453 5.49 5.20 -14.63
C ARG A 453 4.68 5.94 -15.72
N PHE A 454 5.19 7.05 -16.18
CA PHE A 454 4.68 7.82 -17.32
C PHE A 454 5.73 7.87 -18.44
#